data_89d032f1f8eed4e1fb47bcf62e7d2739
#
_entry.id   89d032f1f8eed4e1fb47bcf62e7d2739
#
_cell.length_a   1.000
_cell.length_b   1.000
_cell.length_c   1.000
_cell.angle_alpha   90.00
_cell.angle_beta   90.00
_cell.angle_gamma   90.00
#
_symmetry.space_group_name_H-M   'P 1'
#
loop_
_entity.id
_entity.type
_entity.pdbx_description
1 polymer ?
#
loop_
_entity_poly.entity_id
_entity_poly.type
_entity_poly.pdbx_seq_one_letter_code
_entity_poly.pdbx_strand_id
1 'polypeptide(L)'
;TVTEFFYTNDALTSSNTNKVANVTAVMANVTLGAMKSITEYSGNEGEEKAQKTYNYDFAGDAIKTVTGFTYTNDALTLSVTNKAANITGDTAAVTLGAKKSETLYTGNEGEEKAQKTYNYDFAGLAVKTTTIFTYTNDALTSSVTVKGQDGVVKKSETLYTGNEGEEKAQK
;
A
#
# COMPACT_ATOMS: atom_id res chain seq x y z
N THR A 1 -13.65 -10.28 4.41
CA THR A 1 -13.73 -8.83 4.15
C THR A 1 -14.74 -8.55 3.06
N VAL A 2 -15.35 -7.37 3.11
CA VAL A 2 -16.21 -6.80 2.07
C VAL A 2 -15.62 -5.46 1.70
N THR A 3 -15.58 -5.17 0.39
CA THR A 3 -15.23 -3.84 -0.12
C THR A 3 -16.42 -3.26 -0.85
N GLU A 4 -16.78 -2.04 -0.47
CA GLU A 4 -17.81 -1.23 -1.10
C GLU A 4 -17.13 -0.14 -1.93
N PHE A 5 -17.66 0.14 -3.11
CA PHE A 5 -17.13 1.15 -4.03
C PHE A 5 -18.13 2.29 -4.18
N PHE A 6 -17.65 3.53 -4.16
CA PHE A 6 -18.45 4.74 -4.23
C PHE A 6 -18.04 5.55 -5.46
N TYR A 7 -19.04 5.96 -6.25
CA TYR A 7 -18.84 6.66 -7.51
C TYR A 7 -19.54 8.03 -7.47
N THR A 8 -18.96 8.98 -8.19
CA THR A 8 -19.55 10.29 -8.44
C THR A 8 -19.39 10.61 -9.93
N ASN A 9 -20.49 10.88 -10.63
CA ASN A 9 -20.51 11.08 -12.10
C ASN A 9 -19.77 9.93 -12.81
N ASP A 10 -20.12 8.69 -12.46
CA ASP A 10 -19.58 7.44 -13.00
C ASP A 10 -18.09 7.16 -12.68
N ALA A 11 -17.34 8.12 -12.18
CA ALA A 11 -15.96 7.94 -11.73
C ALA A 11 -15.87 7.42 -10.29
N LEU A 12 -15.00 6.45 -10.02
CA LEU A 12 -14.71 5.92 -8.70
C LEU A 12 -14.04 6.99 -7.83
N THR A 13 -14.64 7.31 -6.68
CA THR A 13 -14.11 8.32 -5.75
C THR A 13 -13.56 7.72 -4.48
N SER A 14 -14.13 6.62 -3.99
CA SER A 14 -13.59 5.92 -2.81
C SER A 14 -13.97 4.46 -2.78
N SER A 15 -13.22 3.69 -1.99
CA SER A 15 -13.58 2.32 -1.60
C SER A 15 -13.36 2.11 -0.11
N ASN A 16 -14.32 1.43 0.53
CA ASN A 16 -14.29 1.11 1.96
C ASN A 16 -14.18 -0.40 2.14
N THR A 17 -13.15 -0.87 2.83
CA THR A 17 -12.98 -2.29 3.14
C THR A 17 -13.24 -2.53 4.62
N ASN A 18 -14.19 -3.43 4.92
CA ASN A 18 -14.58 -3.83 6.26
C ASN A 18 -14.25 -5.30 6.53
N LYS A 19 -14.06 -5.65 7.80
CA LYS A 19 -14.16 -7.05 8.25
C LYS A 19 -15.59 -7.53 8.06
N VAL A 20 -15.79 -8.84 7.95
CA VAL A 20 -17.12 -9.44 8.06
C VAL A 20 -17.37 -9.75 9.52
N ALA A 21 -18.49 -9.28 10.05
CA ALA A 21 -18.88 -9.52 11.45
C ALA A 21 -19.52 -10.89 11.64
N ASN A 22 -20.08 -11.49 10.57
CA ASN A 22 -20.70 -12.82 10.60
C ASN A 22 -20.15 -13.70 9.47
N VAL A 23 -20.18 -15.02 9.68
CA VAL A 23 -19.83 -15.99 8.64
C VAL A 23 -21.11 -16.45 7.95
N THR A 24 -21.24 -16.14 6.65
CA THR A 24 -22.40 -16.53 5.85
C THR A 24 -21.95 -16.81 4.40
N ALA A 25 -22.62 -17.77 3.75
CA ALA A 25 -22.44 -18.04 2.32
C ALA A 25 -23.34 -17.17 1.43
N VAL A 26 -24.27 -16.42 2.03
CA VAL A 26 -25.24 -15.57 1.31
C VAL A 26 -24.85 -14.11 1.46
N MET A 27 -24.44 -13.48 0.35
CA MET A 27 -23.98 -12.08 0.34
C MET A 27 -24.99 -11.10 0.94
N ALA A 28 -26.29 -11.28 0.69
CA ALA A 28 -27.35 -10.43 1.24
C ALA A 28 -27.42 -10.43 2.78
N ASN A 29 -26.83 -11.44 3.44
CA ASN A 29 -26.83 -11.59 4.89
C ASN A 29 -25.49 -11.21 5.53
N VAL A 30 -24.55 -10.65 4.76
CA VAL A 30 -23.27 -10.18 5.29
C VAL A 30 -23.50 -8.95 6.17
N THR A 31 -22.96 -8.99 7.38
CA THR A 31 -22.93 -7.83 8.28
C THR A 31 -21.52 -7.26 8.29
N LEU A 32 -21.41 -5.96 8.02
CA LEU A 32 -20.12 -5.27 8.07
C LEU A 32 -19.65 -5.16 9.52
N GLY A 33 -18.39 -5.49 9.73
CA GLY A 33 -17.67 -5.33 11.00
C GLY A 33 -16.73 -4.12 10.95
N ALA A 34 -15.68 -4.18 11.76
CA ALA A 34 -14.70 -3.13 11.90
C ALA A 34 -14.09 -2.69 10.54
N MET A 35 -13.94 -1.37 10.38
CA MET A 35 -13.24 -0.77 9.21
C MET A 35 -11.80 -1.26 9.15
N LYS A 36 -11.34 -1.64 7.97
CA LYS A 36 -9.94 -2.00 7.70
C LYS A 36 -9.21 -0.91 6.97
N SER A 37 -9.81 -0.40 5.91
CA SER A 37 -9.20 0.67 5.11
C SER A 37 -10.23 1.44 4.31
N ILE A 38 -9.89 2.69 4.01
CA ILE A 38 -10.56 3.54 3.02
C ILE A 38 -9.49 3.93 2.00
N THR A 39 -9.80 3.83 0.70
CA THR A 39 -8.97 4.36 -0.37
C THR A 39 -9.74 5.44 -1.12
N GLU A 40 -9.11 6.60 -1.28
CA GLU A 40 -9.60 7.72 -2.08
C GLU A 40 -8.98 7.65 -3.48
N TYR A 41 -9.78 7.93 -4.49
CA TYR A 41 -9.39 7.94 -5.89
C TYR A 41 -9.66 9.29 -6.53
N SER A 42 -8.92 9.59 -7.60
CA SER A 42 -9.22 10.71 -8.50
C SER A 42 -8.89 10.31 -9.94
N GLY A 43 -9.56 10.95 -10.88
CA GLY A 43 -9.47 10.68 -12.32
C GLY A 43 -10.87 10.72 -12.94
N ASN A 44 -10.91 10.62 -14.26
CA ASN A 44 -12.15 10.41 -15.01
C ASN A 44 -12.54 8.94 -14.94
N GLU A 45 -13.79 8.63 -15.35
CA GLU A 45 -14.26 7.25 -15.51
C GLU A 45 -13.26 6.40 -16.33
N GLY A 46 -12.80 5.28 -15.73
CA GLY A 46 -11.84 4.36 -16.35
C GLY A 46 -10.36 4.78 -16.24
N GLU A 47 -10.06 5.96 -15.68
CA GLU A 47 -8.70 6.49 -15.49
C GLU A 47 -8.42 6.80 -14.00
N GLU A 48 -9.24 6.28 -13.09
CA GLU A 48 -9.14 6.60 -11.68
C GLU A 48 -7.90 5.99 -11.04
N LYS A 49 -7.17 6.82 -10.30
CA LYS A 49 -5.95 6.43 -9.59
C LYS A 49 -6.10 6.64 -8.09
N ALA A 50 -5.66 5.66 -7.31
CA ALA A 50 -5.64 5.77 -5.87
C ALA A 50 -4.72 6.94 -5.44
N GLN A 51 -5.25 7.86 -4.65
CA GLN A 51 -4.50 9.00 -4.13
C GLN A 51 -3.99 8.74 -2.72
N LYS A 52 -4.86 8.19 -1.86
CA LYS A 52 -4.52 7.86 -0.49
C LYS A 52 -5.24 6.61 -0.03
N THR A 53 -4.56 5.81 0.81
CA THR A 53 -5.18 4.72 1.55
C THR A 53 -4.98 4.95 3.04
N TYR A 54 -6.08 4.97 3.78
CA TYR A 54 -6.13 5.06 5.25
C TYR A 54 -6.32 3.67 5.81
N ASN A 55 -5.39 3.19 6.63
CA ASN A 55 -5.48 1.89 7.28
C ASN A 55 -5.84 2.07 8.75
N TYR A 56 -6.89 1.39 9.17
CA TYR A 56 -7.45 1.47 10.52
C TYR A 56 -6.78 0.48 11.46
N ASP A 57 -6.98 0.68 12.74
CA ASP A 57 -6.59 -0.24 13.79
C ASP A 57 -7.45 -1.51 13.78
N PHE A 58 -7.20 -2.40 14.74
CA PHE A 58 -7.92 -3.67 14.81
C PHE A 58 -9.40 -3.47 15.12
N ALA A 59 -9.75 -2.45 15.93
CA ALA A 59 -11.14 -2.12 16.30
C ALA A 59 -11.89 -1.45 15.14
N GLY A 60 -11.17 -0.80 14.22
CA GLY A 60 -11.73 -0.06 13.09
C GLY A 60 -12.17 1.37 13.43
N ASP A 61 -11.71 1.87 14.58
CA ASP A 61 -12.14 3.17 15.14
C ASP A 61 -11.13 4.29 14.88
N ALA A 62 -9.84 3.93 14.67
CA ALA A 62 -8.78 4.91 14.50
C ALA A 62 -7.86 4.57 13.30
N ILE A 63 -7.52 5.60 12.54
CA ILE A 63 -6.54 5.50 11.46
C ILE A 63 -5.14 5.33 12.09
N LYS A 64 -4.44 4.27 11.70
CA LYS A 64 -3.05 3.99 12.15
C LYS A 64 -2.01 4.50 11.19
N THR A 65 -2.28 4.36 9.90
CA THR A 65 -1.34 4.77 8.85
C THR A 65 -2.09 5.32 7.65
N VAL A 66 -1.43 6.25 6.96
CA VAL A 66 -1.90 6.80 5.69
C VAL A 66 -0.81 6.56 4.65
N THR A 67 -1.17 5.95 3.53
CA THR A 67 -0.30 5.80 2.36
C THR A 67 -0.75 6.77 1.28
N GLY A 68 0.13 7.67 0.86
CA GLY A 68 -0.07 8.54 -0.30
C GLY A 68 0.65 7.97 -1.52
N PHE A 69 0.08 8.18 -2.70
CA PHE A 69 0.61 7.74 -3.99
C PHE A 69 0.93 8.94 -4.86
N THR A 70 2.03 8.86 -5.61
CA THR A 70 2.46 9.91 -6.56
C THR A 70 2.66 9.31 -7.93
N TYR A 71 2.09 9.95 -8.93
CA TYR A 71 2.13 9.55 -10.33
C TYR A 71 2.90 10.56 -11.16
N THR A 72 3.58 10.10 -12.19
CA THR A 72 4.25 10.93 -13.20
C THR A 72 3.94 10.33 -14.56
N ASN A 73 3.35 11.12 -15.46
CA ASN A 73 2.86 10.65 -16.76
C ASN A 73 1.98 9.40 -16.61
N ASP A 74 1.04 9.48 -15.66
CA ASP A 74 0.07 8.45 -15.30
C ASP A 74 0.63 7.17 -14.66
N ALA A 75 1.95 6.97 -14.67
CA ALA A 75 2.61 5.85 -14.01
C ALA A 75 2.89 6.15 -12.53
N LEU A 76 2.67 5.16 -11.65
CA LEU A 76 3.01 5.25 -10.24
C LEU A 76 4.55 5.31 -10.08
N THR A 77 5.06 6.35 -9.44
CA THR A 77 6.50 6.55 -9.20
C THR A 77 6.90 6.44 -7.74
N LEU A 78 5.97 6.75 -6.82
CA LEU A 78 6.27 6.78 -5.39
C LEU A 78 5.03 6.43 -4.57
N SER A 79 5.22 5.66 -3.49
CA SER A 79 4.26 5.59 -2.39
C SER A 79 4.95 5.88 -1.06
N VAL A 80 4.29 6.66 -0.19
CA VAL A 80 4.81 7.03 1.13
C VAL A 80 3.78 6.66 2.19
N THR A 81 4.18 5.85 3.16
CA THR A 81 3.34 5.50 4.30
C THR A 81 3.80 6.25 5.55
N ASN A 82 2.91 7.03 6.13
CA ASN A 82 3.10 7.72 7.40
C ASN A 82 2.25 7.09 8.51
N LYS A 83 2.70 7.20 9.76
CA LYS A 83 1.82 6.98 10.93
C LYS A 83 0.81 8.12 11.01
N ALA A 84 -0.39 7.86 11.54
CA ALA A 84 -1.24 8.95 11.99
C ALA A 84 -0.61 9.60 13.24
N ALA A 85 -0.63 10.94 13.29
CA ALA A 85 -0.10 11.71 14.42
C ALA A 85 -1.16 11.94 15.50
N ASN A 86 -2.44 11.84 15.15
CA ASN A 86 -3.58 11.96 16.05
C ASN A 86 -4.46 10.71 16.01
N ILE A 87 -5.27 10.52 17.04
CA ILE A 87 -6.24 9.41 17.13
C ILE A 87 -7.57 9.92 16.56
N THR A 88 -7.94 9.43 15.38
CA THR A 88 -9.20 9.75 14.71
C THR A 88 -9.57 8.65 13.71
N GLY A 89 -10.86 8.40 13.52
CA GLY A 89 -11.39 7.59 12.42
C GLY A 89 -11.77 8.40 11.18
N ASP A 90 -11.69 9.74 11.26
CA ASP A 90 -12.06 10.65 10.19
C ASP A 90 -10.86 10.91 9.26
N THR A 91 -11.01 10.57 7.97
CA THR A 91 -9.98 10.77 6.95
C THR A 91 -9.66 12.25 6.70
N ALA A 92 -10.64 13.15 6.92
CA ALA A 92 -10.44 14.59 6.76
C ALA A 92 -9.70 15.22 7.95
N ALA A 93 -9.77 14.59 9.14
CA ALA A 93 -9.18 15.12 10.37
C ALA A 93 -7.81 14.50 10.70
N VAL A 94 -7.39 13.42 10.00
CA VAL A 94 -6.11 12.76 10.28
C VAL A 94 -4.93 13.64 9.89
N THR A 95 -3.97 13.75 10.79
CA THR A 95 -2.69 14.43 10.53
C THR A 95 -1.58 13.40 10.33
N LEU A 96 -0.66 13.70 9.40
CA LEU A 96 0.46 12.81 9.11
C LEU A 96 1.57 12.99 10.16
N GLY A 97 2.01 11.88 10.71
CA GLY A 97 3.13 11.80 11.63
C GLY A 97 4.38 11.21 10.97
N ALA A 98 5.16 10.49 11.76
CA ALA A 98 6.43 9.91 11.35
C ALA A 98 6.28 9.00 10.12
N LYS A 99 7.20 9.15 9.15
CA LYS A 99 7.30 8.28 7.98
C LYS A 99 7.62 6.84 8.43
N LYS A 100 6.85 5.88 7.91
CA LYS A 100 7.08 4.44 8.12
C LYS A 100 7.89 3.82 7.01
N SER A 101 7.46 4.07 5.78
CA SER A 101 8.10 3.51 4.59
C SER A 101 7.89 4.39 3.38
N GLU A 102 8.75 4.19 2.41
CA GLU A 102 8.69 4.83 1.09
C GLU A 102 9.09 3.80 0.05
N THR A 103 8.29 3.64 -1.01
CA THR A 103 8.60 2.72 -2.11
C THR A 103 8.70 3.49 -3.40
N LEU A 104 9.79 3.29 -4.12
CA LEU A 104 10.05 3.83 -5.46
C LEU A 104 9.63 2.79 -6.50
N TYR A 105 9.00 3.26 -7.55
CA TYR A 105 8.52 2.44 -8.66
C TYR A 105 9.09 2.95 -9.98
N THR A 106 9.21 2.05 -10.96
CA THR A 106 9.50 2.37 -12.36
C THR A 106 8.65 1.48 -13.26
N GLY A 107 8.39 1.94 -14.47
CA GLY A 107 7.56 1.28 -15.46
C GLY A 107 6.59 2.27 -16.10
N ASN A 108 5.91 1.83 -17.11
CA ASN A 108 4.79 2.55 -17.70
C ASN A 108 3.54 2.35 -16.84
N GLU A 109 2.48 3.13 -17.11
CA GLU A 109 1.18 2.93 -16.50
C GLU A 109 0.69 1.48 -16.67
N GLY A 110 0.32 0.86 -15.56
CA GLY A 110 -0.11 -0.54 -15.51
C GLY A 110 1.00 -1.59 -15.50
N GLU A 111 2.27 -1.17 -15.65
CA GLU A 111 3.45 -2.06 -15.64
C GLU A 111 4.46 -1.65 -14.55
N GLU A 112 4.03 -0.84 -13.57
CA GLU A 112 4.92 -0.31 -12.55
C GLU A 112 5.44 -1.39 -11.62
N LYS A 113 6.76 -1.39 -11.40
CA LYS A 113 7.45 -2.34 -10.54
C LYS A 113 8.19 -1.62 -9.42
N ALA A 114 7.99 -2.10 -8.19
CA ALA A 114 8.73 -1.59 -7.03
C ALA A 114 10.23 -1.85 -7.21
N GLN A 115 11.05 -0.83 -7.10
CA GLN A 115 12.51 -0.93 -7.21
C GLN A 115 13.17 -1.00 -5.85
N LYS A 116 12.75 -0.11 -4.95
CA LYS A 116 13.30 -0.03 -3.59
C LYS A 116 12.20 0.33 -2.61
N THR A 117 12.26 -0.26 -1.42
CA THR A 117 11.47 0.17 -0.27
C THR A 117 12.40 0.57 0.87
N TYR A 118 12.31 1.83 1.30
CA TYR A 118 12.97 2.34 2.50
C TYR A 118 12.03 2.19 3.70
N ASN A 119 12.48 1.50 4.75
CA ASN A 119 11.76 1.42 6.03
C ASN A 119 12.47 2.31 7.05
N TYR A 120 11.72 3.22 7.66
CA TYR A 120 12.24 4.21 8.58
C TYR A 120 12.25 3.71 10.04
N ASP A 121 13.00 4.41 10.87
CA ASP A 121 13.00 4.21 12.31
C ASP A 121 11.66 4.65 12.94
N PHE A 122 11.54 4.51 14.26
CA PHE A 122 10.31 4.88 14.96
C PHE A 122 9.97 6.38 14.82
N ALA A 123 11.00 7.23 14.78
CA ALA A 123 10.85 8.68 14.63
C ALA A 123 10.56 9.11 13.18
N GLY A 124 10.78 8.24 12.19
CA GLY A 124 10.60 8.53 10.77
C GLY A 124 11.70 9.43 10.18
N LEU A 125 12.85 9.50 10.84
CA LEU A 125 13.95 10.40 10.47
C LEU A 125 15.10 9.69 9.75
N ALA A 126 15.37 8.44 10.11
CA ALA A 126 16.46 7.65 9.54
C ALA A 126 15.96 6.37 8.88
N VAL A 127 16.52 6.02 7.73
CA VAL A 127 16.24 4.73 7.08
C VAL A 127 16.90 3.62 7.90
N LYS A 128 16.08 2.73 8.43
CA LYS A 128 16.50 1.56 9.21
C LYS A 128 16.95 0.41 8.31
N THR A 129 16.20 0.19 7.24
CA THR A 129 16.48 -0.86 6.25
C THR A 129 16.03 -0.43 4.86
N THR A 130 16.71 -0.94 3.84
CA THR A 130 16.30 -0.82 2.44
C THR A 130 16.10 -2.21 1.87
N THR A 131 14.94 -2.45 1.24
CA THR A 131 14.69 -3.64 0.42
C THR A 131 14.83 -3.26 -1.04
N ILE A 132 15.65 -4.00 -1.78
CA ILE A 132 15.93 -3.82 -3.21
C ILE A 132 15.31 -5.00 -3.94
N PHE A 133 14.57 -4.74 -4.99
CA PHE A 133 13.93 -5.74 -5.84
C PHE A 133 14.67 -5.86 -7.16
N THR A 134 14.87 -7.07 -7.64
CA THR A 134 15.53 -7.34 -8.93
C THR A 134 14.58 -8.14 -9.81
N TYR A 135 14.47 -7.71 -11.05
CA TYR A 135 13.61 -8.30 -12.08
C TYR A 135 14.43 -8.81 -13.25
N THR A 136 13.97 -9.90 -13.86
CA THR A 136 14.53 -10.43 -15.12
C THR A 136 13.35 -10.84 -16.00
N ASN A 137 13.30 -10.29 -17.23
CA ASN A 137 12.17 -10.49 -18.14
C ASN A 137 10.83 -10.20 -17.44
N ASP A 138 10.77 -9.06 -16.74
CA ASP A 138 9.63 -8.56 -15.98
C ASP A 138 9.22 -9.37 -14.75
N ALA A 139 9.73 -10.59 -14.56
CA ALA A 139 9.50 -11.40 -13.37
C ALA A 139 10.44 -11.01 -12.21
N LEU A 140 9.92 -10.94 -10.99
CA LEU A 140 10.72 -10.73 -9.78
C LEU A 140 11.61 -11.96 -9.53
N THR A 141 12.94 -11.74 -9.47
CA THR A 141 13.92 -12.82 -9.25
C THR A 141 14.55 -12.79 -7.87
N SER A 142 14.70 -11.60 -7.27
CA SER A 142 15.18 -11.50 -5.89
C SER A 142 14.69 -10.26 -5.18
N SER A 143 14.63 -10.34 -3.85
CA SER A 143 14.55 -9.19 -2.96
C SER A 143 15.64 -9.27 -1.90
N VAL A 144 16.41 -8.20 -1.73
CA VAL A 144 17.51 -8.12 -0.77
C VAL A 144 17.24 -6.97 0.20
N THR A 145 17.24 -7.28 1.49
CA THR A 145 17.11 -6.26 2.54
C THR A 145 18.48 -6.01 3.18
N VAL A 146 18.90 -4.75 3.18
CA VAL A 146 20.15 -4.27 3.80
C VAL A 146 19.87 -3.33 4.96
N LYS A 147 20.87 -3.11 5.82
CA LYS A 147 20.77 -2.17 6.94
C LYS A 147 21.06 -0.74 6.45
N GLY A 148 20.20 0.22 6.81
CA GLY A 148 20.34 1.63 6.41
C GLY A 148 19.87 1.88 4.98
N GLN A 149 20.13 3.11 4.48
CA GLN A 149 19.66 3.56 3.17
C GLN A 149 20.47 2.93 2.03
N ASP A 150 21.78 2.95 2.13
CA ASP A 150 22.72 2.42 1.12
C ASP A 150 23.69 1.41 1.76
N GLY A 151 23.18 0.65 2.74
CA GLY A 151 24.00 -0.26 3.52
C GLY A 151 24.50 -1.46 2.71
N VAL A 152 25.72 -1.91 3.04
CA VAL A 152 26.30 -3.14 2.49
C VAL A 152 26.00 -4.37 3.35
N VAL A 153 25.49 -4.17 4.57
CA VAL A 153 25.19 -5.27 5.49
C VAL A 153 23.83 -5.86 5.14
N LYS A 154 23.87 -7.02 4.50
CA LYS A 154 22.67 -7.80 4.15
C LYS A 154 22.02 -8.32 5.42
N LYS A 155 20.69 -8.16 5.52
CA LYS A 155 19.85 -8.71 6.60
C LYS A 155 19.10 -9.95 6.15
N SER A 156 18.57 -9.93 4.95
CA SER A 156 17.86 -11.05 4.35
C SER A 156 17.92 -10.97 2.84
N GLU A 157 17.73 -12.13 2.22
CA GLU A 157 17.55 -12.27 0.78
C GLU A 157 16.45 -13.30 0.55
N THR A 158 15.58 -13.03 -0.41
CA THR A 158 14.60 -13.99 -0.90
C THR A 158 14.78 -14.12 -2.40
N LEU A 159 14.91 -15.33 -2.87
CA LEU A 159 14.95 -15.66 -4.30
C LEU A 159 13.56 -16.10 -4.74
N TYR A 160 13.20 -15.75 -5.96
CA TYR A 160 11.92 -16.08 -6.56
C TYR A 160 12.13 -16.82 -7.87
N THR A 161 11.17 -17.68 -8.22
CA THR A 161 11.08 -18.36 -9.52
C THR A 161 9.63 -18.31 -10.00
N GLY A 162 9.45 -18.27 -11.28
CA GLY A 162 8.16 -18.17 -11.95
C GLY A 162 8.20 -17.08 -13.02
N ASN A 163 7.14 -17.04 -13.82
CA ASN A 163 6.92 -15.94 -14.76
C ASN A 163 6.36 -14.73 -14.02
N GLU A 164 6.30 -13.58 -14.70
CA GLU A 164 5.64 -12.37 -14.19
C GLU A 164 4.22 -12.69 -13.70
N GLY A 165 3.92 -12.28 -12.47
CA GLY A 165 2.63 -12.51 -11.80
C GLY A 165 2.43 -13.92 -11.21
N GLU A 166 3.38 -14.84 -11.40
CA GLU A 166 3.35 -16.22 -10.88
C GLU A 166 4.54 -16.53 -9.97
N GLU A 167 5.31 -15.53 -9.57
CA GLU A 167 6.53 -15.70 -8.81
C GLU A 167 6.28 -16.32 -7.44
N LYS A 168 7.09 -17.32 -7.11
CA LYS A 168 7.07 -18.00 -5.82
C LYS A 168 8.42 -17.90 -5.12
N ALA A 169 8.39 -17.52 -3.85
CA ALA A 169 9.59 -17.50 -3.02
C ALA A 169 10.16 -18.93 -2.90
N GLN A 170 11.48 -19.02 -3.07
CA GLN A 170 12.25 -20.24 -2.82
C GLN A 170 12.72 -20.26 -1.36
N LYS A 171 13.04 -21.44 -0.86
CA LYS A 171 13.60 -21.61 0.49
C LYS A 171 15.06 -21.22 0.55
#